data_508e4c46a2f09b9009a61a6ed447c7f2
#
_entry.id   508e4c46a2f09b9009a61a6ed447c7f2
#
_cell.length_a   1.000
_cell.length_b   1.000
_cell.length_c   1.000
_cell.angle_alpha   90.00
_cell.angle_beta   90.00
_cell.angle_gamma   90.00
#
_symmetry.space_group_name_H-M   'P 1'
#
loop_
_entity.id
_entity.type
_entity.pdbx_description
1 polymer ?
#
loop_
_entity_poly.entity_id
_entity_poly.type
_entity_poly.pdbx_seq_one_letter_code
_entity_poly.pdbx_strand_id
1 'polypeptide(L)'
;MRDYVVLISLDAAVTRTVARKLRAEHICCHIEPAGVPAAAVQQPDVRGVIVAAAATGVAADMPQLKDYLQSGVPMLCLGDTALTLCEMCGGKLSDLPRPGGVEQVQFDHSHPLFSDVEDGERYLQACRYMTLLPEAAETVAATADGVLGFRLPQRNVWGLAMQLERNDMSGTRLLVNFCRDVCACTLWWSNQAFIDRARTAITMAAGSGEALCALSGGVDSGVCALLGHMALGTKLHCIFIDTGLLRKNETAQVLDFYSTRAGLDLRRVDASEEFLSALVGVTDSAEKERIIFQLLQKVLARETAAHTNIRLVIQGTNYSDVLSGGAYPLQARAEDIAIIEPVRELFKDEVRAIGEELGMSQQMLLRQPFPGSGLAGRIIGEVTPEKLAIVREADAIFRYEITENNQAKRLWQYFAALADAPDAESGYVVTLRAVQAMDGSGGMAARLPSDLLERVTLEILRRCPQVRRVMFDLTPSKSYTPVDTL
;
A
#
# COMPACT_ATOMS: atom_id res chain seq x y z
N MET A 1 24.67 -9.62 -4.62
CA MET A 1 23.30 -9.06 -4.51
C MET A 1 22.55 -9.41 -5.79
N ARG A 2 21.22 -9.56 -5.76
CA ARG A 2 20.42 -9.90 -6.94
C ARG A 2 19.96 -8.61 -7.60
N ASP A 3 20.02 -8.56 -8.92
CA ASP A 3 19.70 -7.40 -9.73
C ASP A 3 18.19 -7.03 -9.71
N TYR A 4 17.89 -5.77 -10.01
CA TYR A 4 16.53 -5.25 -10.03
C TYR A 4 16.40 -4.04 -10.97
N VAL A 5 15.17 -3.69 -11.31
CA VAL A 5 14.84 -2.42 -11.97
C VAL A 5 14.27 -1.42 -10.97
N VAL A 6 14.53 -0.14 -11.18
CA VAL A 6 13.94 0.94 -10.41
C VAL A 6 12.70 1.46 -11.14
N LEU A 7 11.58 1.50 -10.46
CA LEU A 7 10.32 2.04 -10.94
C LEU A 7 10.06 3.38 -10.26
N ILE A 8 10.15 4.47 -11.01
CA ILE A 8 9.91 5.81 -10.49
C ILE A 8 8.40 6.10 -10.46
N SER A 9 7.88 6.37 -9.28
CA SER A 9 6.45 6.59 -9.04
C SER A 9 6.04 8.03 -9.26
N LEU A 10 5.48 8.33 -10.41
CA LEU A 10 4.80 9.59 -10.73
C LEU A 10 3.28 9.47 -10.58
N ASP A 11 2.73 8.30 -10.87
CA ASP A 11 1.33 7.94 -10.72
C ASP A 11 1.25 6.61 -9.96
N ALA A 12 0.67 6.66 -8.78
CA ALA A 12 0.60 5.51 -7.88
C ALA A 12 -0.19 4.32 -8.46
N ALA A 13 -1.23 4.58 -9.27
CA ALA A 13 -2.05 3.53 -9.87
C ALA A 13 -1.28 2.83 -10.99
N VAL A 14 -0.63 3.58 -11.86
CA VAL A 14 0.24 3.08 -12.93
C VAL A 14 1.40 2.30 -12.33
N THR A 15 2.11 2.90 -11.39
CA THR A 15 3.25 2.27 -10.69
C THR A 15 2.89 0.93 -10.08
N ARG A 16 1.75 0.87 -9.39
CA ARG A 16 1.24 -0.38 -8.79
C ARG A 16 1.02 -1.45 -9.85
N THR A 17 0.40 -1.09 -10.96
CA THR A 17 0.07 -2.05 -12.01
C THR A 17 1.33 -2.55 -12.71
N VAL A 18 2.27 -1.68 -13.02
CA VAL A 18 3.57 -2.05 -13.61
C VAL A 18 4.35 -2.95 -12.67
N ALA A 19 4.46 -2.58 -11.38
CA ALA A 19 5.18 -3.40 -10.40
C ALA A 19 4.59 -4.81 -10.27
N ARG A 20 3.26 -4.94 -10.22
CA ARG A 20 2.59 -6.24 -10.18
C ARG A 20 2.85 -7.10 -11.41
N LYS A 21 2.80 -6.50 -12.61
CA LYS A 21 3.11 -7.20 -13.85
C LYS A 21 4.54 -7.74 -13.85
N LEU A 22 5.51 -6.91 -13.45
CA LEU A 22 6.92 -7.31 -13.37
C LEU A 22 7.14 -8.43 -12.35
N ARG A 23 6.58 -8.30 -11.16
CA ARG A 23 6.73 -9.30 -10.09
C ARG A 23 6.03 -10.63 -10.41
N ALA A 24 4.89 -10.59 -11.12
CA ALA A 24 4.23 -11.80 -11.61
C ALA A 24 5.10 -12.56 -12.62
N GLU A 25 5.97 -11.87 -13.36
CA GLU A 25 6.94 -12.43 -14.31
C GLU A 25 8.33 -12.63 -13.67
N HIS A 26 8.40 -12.74 -12.35
CA HIS A 26 9.61 -13.00 -11.57
C HIS A 26 10.69 -11.92 -11.64
N ILE A 27 10.35 -10.71 -12.07
CA ILE A 27 11.26 -9.56 -12.15
C ILE A 27 11.18 -8.76 -10.85
N CYS A 28 12.33 -8.56 -10.20
CA CYS A 28 12.42 -7.70 -9.02
C CYS A 28 12.39 -6.23 -9.45
N CYS A 29 11.52 -5.46 -8.82
CA CYS A 29 11.49 -4.01 -8.98
C CYS A 29 11.40 -3.31 -7.63
N HIS A 30 12.17 -2.23 -7.48
CA HIS A 30 12.09 -1.31 -6.34
C HIS A 30 11.32 -0.06 -6.77
N ILE A 31 10.44 0.41 -5.90
CA ILE A 31 9.61 1.58 -6.19
C ILE A 31 10.20 2.78 -5.45
N GLU A 32 10.58 3.80 -6.22
CA GLU A 32 11.13 5.03 -5.70
C GLU A 32 10.20 6.22 -5.97
N PRO A 33 10.12 7.21 -5.08
CA PRO A 33 9.29 8.39 -5.30
C PRO A 33 9.85 9.24 -6.45
N ALA A 34 8.98 10.05 -7.04
CA ALA A 34 9.40 11.11 -7.96
C ALA A 34 10.42 12.03 -7.27
N GLY A 35 11.49 12.36 -7.97
CA GLY A 35 12.52 13.25 -7.42
C GLY A 35 13.64 12.56 -6.63
N VAL A 36 13.66 11.22 -6.57
CA VAL A 36 14.81 10.50 -6.00
C VAL A 36 16.11 10.90 -6.73
N PRO A 37 17.25 11.10 -6.03
CA PRO A 37 18.50 11.46 -6.66
C PRO A 37 18.98 10.39 -7.66
N ALA A 38 19.70 10.82 -8.72
CA ALA A 38 20.25 9.89 -9.74
C ALA A 38 21.18 8.81 -9.14
N ALA A 39 21.81 9.08 -8.00
CA ALA A 39 22.60 8.08 -7.28
C ALA A 39 21.80 6.83 -6.89
N ALA A 40 20.49 6.95 -6.69
CA ALA A 40 19.65 5.79 -6.38
C ALA A 40 19.52 4.83 -7.57
N VAL A 41 19.53 5.34 -8.80
CA VAL A 41 19.47 4.52 -10.03
C VAL A 41 20.85 4.06 -10.52
N GLN A 42 21.93 4.56 -9.94
CA GLN A 42 23.31 4.20 -10.29
C GLN A 42 23.91 3.13 -9.39
N GLN A 43 23.11 2.46 -8.56
CA GLN A 43 23.58 1.38 -7.71
C GLN A 43 24.02 0.18 -8.56
N PRO A 44 25.05 -0.59 -8.16
CA PRO A 44 25.62 -1.68 -8.96
C PRO A 44 24.63 -2.78 -9.38
N ASP A 45 23.57 -2.97 -8.58
CA ASP A 45 22.55 -3.99 -8.81
C ASP A 45 21.34 -3.46 -9.63
N VAL A 46 21.28 -2.17 -9.96
CA VAL A 46 20.25 -1.58 -10.81
C VAL A 46 20.57 -1.89 -12.28
N ARG A 47 19.66 -2.57 -12.94
CA ARG A 47 19.79 -2.94 -14.35
C ARG A 47 19.02 -2.03 -15.29
N GLY A 48 17.98 -1.38 -14.81
CA GLY A 48 17.16 -0.47 -15.61
C GLY A 48 16.29 0.44 -14.77
N VAL A 49 15.76 1.46 -15.42
CA VAL A 49 14.83 2.42 -14.84
C VAL A 49 13.56 2.47 -15.66
N ILE A 50 12.41 2.38 -15.04
CA ILE A 50 11.10 2.59 -15.68
C ILE A 50 10.46 3.83 -15.06
N VAL A 51 10.09 4.78 -15.90
CA VAL A 51 9.40 6.01 -15.48
C VAL A 51 8.03 6.03 -16.15
N ALA A 52 6.96 5.97 -15.38
CA ALA A 52 5.61 5.82 -15.93
C ALA A 52 4.63 6.83 -15.35
N ALA A 53 3.87 7.52 -16.25
CA ALA A 53 2.75 8.35 -15.89
C ALA A 53 1.62 8.21 -16.93
N ALA A 54 0.38 8.11 -16.46
CA ALA A 54 -0.80 8.02 -17.31
C ALA A 54 -1.38 9.39 -17.67
N ALA A 55 -1.26 10.38 -16.79
CA ALA A 55 -1.88 11.69 -16.95
C ALA A 55 -0.95 12.69 -17.62
N THR A 56 -1.50 13.51 -18.50
CA THR A 56 -0.78 14.62 -19.15
C THR A 56 -0.35 15.68 -18.14
N GLY A 57 0.89 16.14 -18.26
CA GLY A 57 1.46 17.23 -17.44
C GLY A 57 2.13 16.82 -16.15
N VAL A 58 1.99 15.58 -15.69
CA VAL A 58 2.63 15.10 -14.45
C VAL A 58 4.15 15.02 -14.60
N ALA A 59 4.64 14.70 -15.78
CA ALA A 59 6.07 14.55 -16.03
C ALA A 59 6.81 15.89 -16.24
N ALA A 60 6.09 16.98 -16.50
CA ALA A 60 6.69 18.30 -16.71
C ALA A 60 7.48 18.82 -15.49
N ASP A 61 7.12 18.39 -14.29
CA ASP A 61 7.72 18.79 -13.03
C ASP A 61 8.87 17.86 -12.57
N MET A 62 9.46 17.05 -13.46
CA MET A 62 10.49 16.08 -13.12
C MET A 62 11.90 16.51 -13.63
N PRO A 63 12.56 17.45 -12.97
CA PRO A 63 13.90 17.92 -13.39
C PRO A 63 14.95 16.79 -13.37
N GLN A 64 14.80 15.79 -12.49
CA GLN A 64 15.70 14.62 -12.34
C GLN A 64 15.73 13.72 -13.57
N LEU A 65 14.76 13.80 -14.47
CA LEU A 65 14.74 13.00 -15.70
C LEU A 65 16.01 13.24 -16.55
N LYS A 66 16.57 14.47 -16.53
CA LYS A 66 17.85 14.79 -17.17
C LYS A 66 19.02 14.03 -16.55
N ASP A 67 19.01 13.93 -15.23
CA ASP A 67 20.09 13.27 -14.50
C ASP A 67 20.05 11.75 -14.72
N TYR A 68 18.83 11.18 -14.80
CA TYR A 68 18.65 9.75 -15.13
C TYR A 68 19.15 9.45 -16.56
N LEU A 69 18.92 10.35 -17.53
CA LEU A 69 19.46 10.22 -18.89
C LEU A 69 21.00 10.15 -18.94
N GLN A 70 21.68 10.71 -17.97
CA GLN A 70 23.13 10.72 -17.87
C GLN A 70 23.68 9.55 -17.06
N SER A 71 22.80 8.76 -16.42
CA SER A 71 23.21 7.65 -15.55
C SER A 71 23.89 6.49 -16.32
N GLY A 72 23.62 6.37 -17.61
CA GLY A 72 24.08 5.24 -18.43
C GLY A 72 23.29 3.95 -18.22
N VAL A 73 22.31 3.94 -17.30
CA VAL A 73 21.43 2.80 -17.05
C VAL A 73 20.31 2.79 -18.10
N PRO A 74 19.95 1.63 -18.68
CA PRO A 74 18.82 1.51 -19.59
C PRO A 74 17.55 2.12 -19.00
N MET A 75 16.83 2.95 -19.78
CA MET A 75 15.64 3.63 -19.29
C MET A 75 14.45 3.48 -20.23
N LEU A 76 13.28 3.20 -19.67
CA LEU A 76 12.00 3.14 -20.37
C LEU A 76 11.05 4.19 -19.79
N CYS A 77 10.67 5.17 -20.60
CA CYS A 77 9.65 6.16 -20.27
C CYS A 77 8.32 5.77 -20.91
N LEU A 78 7.25 5.75 -20.12
CA LEU A 78 5.92 5.30 -20.54
C LEU A 78 4.88 6.41 -20.44
N GLY A 79 3.95 6.45 -21.42
CA GLY A 79 2.87 7.42 -21.44
C GLY A 79 3.38 8.85 -21.56
N ASP A 80 2.92 9.74 -20.68
CA ASP A 80 3.29 11.18 -20.70
C ASP A 80 4.78 11.43 -20.49
N THR A 81 5.47 10.54 -19.76
CA THR A 81 6.94 10.67 -19.56
C THR A 81 7.73 10.48 -20.86
N ALA A 82 7.24 9.68 -21.81
CA ALA A 82 7.85 9.52 -23.13
C ALA A 82 7.72 10.81 -23.95
N LEU A 83 6.58 11.49 -23.88
CA LEU A 83 6.34 12.76 -24.56
C LEU A 83 7.24 13.86 -24.00
N THR A 84 7.28 13.99 -22.67
CA THR A 84 8.17 14.93 -21.98
C THR A 84 9.64 14.68 -22.32
N LEU A 85 10.05 13.42 -22.36
CA LEU A 85 11.41 13.03 -22.76
C LEU A 85 11.73 13.47 -24.19
N CYS A 86 10.79 13.29 -25.13
CA CYS A 86 10.94 13.73 -26.52
C CYS A 86 11.21 15.24 -26.60
N GLU A 87 10.37 16.07 -25.94
CA GLU A 87 10.55 17.53 -25.93
C GLU A 87 11.86 17.95 -25.26
N MET A 88 12.21 17.34 -24.13
CA MET A 88 13.46 17.64 -23.41
C MET A 88 14.72 17.34 -24.24
N CYS A 89 14.63 16.38 -25.16
CA CYS A 89 15.74 16.02 -26.06
C CYS A 89 15.70 16.78 -27.39
N GLY A 90 14.80 17.76 -27.56
CA GLY A 90 14.71 18.62 -28.75
C GLY A 90 13.72 18.18 -29.80
N GLY A 91 12.91 17.16 -29.52
CA GLY A 91 11.79 16.77 -30.35
C GLY A 91 10.60 17.73 -30.26
N LYS A 92 9.55 17.49 -31.03
CA LYS A 92 8.30 18.26 -31.04
C LYS A 92 7.10 17.34 -31.02
N LEU A 93 6.05 17.81 -30.35
CA LEU A 93 4.77 17.13 -30.27
C LEU A 93 3.71 17.83 -31.13
N SER A 94 2.61 17.14 -31.43
CA SER A 94 1.44 17.72 -32.09
C SER A 94 0.80 18.80 -31.20
N ASP A 95 0.24 19.85 -31.83
CA ASP A 95 -0.34 21.00 -31.11
C ASP A 95 -1.57 20.63 -30.27
N LEU A 96 -2.37 19.70 -30.76
CA LEU A 96 -3.61 19.27 -30.11
C LEU A 96 -3.54 17.80 -29.71
N PRO A 97 -4.02 17.46 -28.49
CA PRO A 97 -4.21 16.06 -28.13
C PRO A 97 -5.36 15.48 -28.95
N ARG A 98 -5.19 14.24 -29.42
CA ARG A 98 -6.30 13.47 -30.00
C ARG A 98 -7.15 12.83 -28.91
N PRO A 99 -8.46 12.64 -29.16
CA PRO A 99 -9.28 11.83 -28.26
C PRO A 99 -8.69 10.41 -28.16
N GLY A 100 -8.80 9.82 -27.00
CA GLY A 100 -8.40 8.42 -26.81
C GLY A 100 -9.28 7.47 -27.63
N GLY A 101 -8.69 6.38 -28.08
CA GLY A 101 -9.37 5.39 -28.92
C GLY A 101 -8.50 4.18 -29.21
N VAL A 102 -9.04 3.28 -30.03
CA VAL A 102 -8.31 2.11 -30.52
C VAL A 102 -7.63 2.49 -31.84
N GLU A 103 -6.31 2.30 -31.92
CA GLU A 103 -5.51 2.57 -33.11
C GLU A 103 -4.63 1.38 -33.47
N GLN A 104 -4.33 1.25 -34.78
CA GLN A 104 -3.37 0.27 -35.27
C GLN A 104 -1.95 0.76 -35.01
N VAL A 105 -1.19 0.02 -34.21
CA VAL A 105 0.20 0.33 -33.88
C VAL A 105 1.11 -0.66 -34.59
N GLN A 106 2.15 -0.14 -35.22
CA GLN A 106 3.23 -0.88 -35.84
C GLN A 106 4.50 -0.71 -35.02
N PHE A 107 5.23 -1.80 -34.81
CA PHE A 107 6.47 -1.84 -34.04
C PHE A 107 7.68 -2.15 -34.94
N ASP A 108 8.84 -1.65 -34.59
CA ASP A 108 10.10 -2.04 -35.22
C ASP A 108 10.62 -3.33 -34.56
N HIS A 109 10.29 -4.46 -35.19
CA HIS A 109 10.65 -5.79 -34.72
C HIS A 109 12.16 -6.11 -34.81
N SER A 110 12.98 -5.19 -35.32
CA SER A 110 14.45 -5.34 -35.29
C SER A 110 15.03 -5.21 -33.88
N HIS A 111 14.23 -4.63 -32.94
CA HIS A 111 14.66 -4.41 -31.57
C HIS A 111 14.15 -5.50 -30.61
N PRO A 112 14.97 -5.92 -29.63
CA PRO A 112 14.61 -6.96 -28.68
C PRO A 112 13.39 -6.57 -27.80
N LEU A 113 13.13 -5.27 -27.62
CA LEU A 113 11.96 -4.78 -26.88
C LEU A 113 10.64 -5.30 -27.45
N PHE A 114 10.56 -5.52 -28.78
CA PHE A 114 9.35 -5.96 -29.47
C PHE A 114 9.35 -7.45 -29.86
N SER A 115 10.23 -8.24 -29.26
CA SER A 115 10.24 -9.70 -29.45
C SER A 115 8.89 -10.29 -28.98
N ASP A 116 8.27 -11.10 -29.86
CA ASP A 116 6.96 -11.73 -29.60
C ASP A 116 5.81 -10.73 -29.28
N VAL A 117 5.93 -9.50 -29.77
CA VAL A 117 4.87 -8.49 -29.71
C VAL A 117 4.35 -8.29 -31.14
N GLU A 118 3.09 -8.57 -31.39
CA GLU A 118 2.48 -8.41 -32.70
C GLU A 118 2.04 -6.96 -32.94
N ASP A 119 2.11 -6.50 -34.19
CA ASP A 119 1.43 -5.28 -34.63
C ASP A 119 -0.08 -5.46 -34.46
N GLY A 120 -0.81 -4.38 -34.18
CA GLY A 120 -2.24 -4.51 -34.07
C GLY A 120 -2.92 -3.38 -33.32
N GLU A 121 -4.19 -3.58 -33.05
CA GLU A 121 -5.03 -2.62 -32.35
C GLU A 121 -4.59 -2.45 -30.90
N ARG A 122 -4.38 -1.17 -30.50
CA ARG A 122 -4.08 -0.77 -29.13
C ARG A 122 -4.99 0.37 -28.72
N TYR A 123 -5.46 0.31 -27.49
CA TYR A 123 -6.13 1.46 -26.91
C TYR A 123 -5.09 2.49 -26.51
N LEU A 124 -5.18 3.67 -27.08
CA LEU A 124 -4.38 4.82 -26.71
C LEU A 124 -5.27 5.80 -25.93
N GLN A 125 -4.77 6.31 -24.82
CA GLN A 125 -5.41 7.44 -24.15
C GLN A 125 -5.30 8.68 -25.04
N ALA A 126 -6.08 9.70 -24.76
CA ALA A 126 -5.90 11.01 -25.37
C ALA A 126 -4.44 11.44 -25.19
N CYS A 127 -3.65 11.39 -26.24
CA CYS A 127 -2.22 11.68 -26.21
C CYS A 127 -1.82 12.51 -27.42
N ARG A 128 -0.69 13.21 -27.30
CA ARG A 128 -0.04 13.92 -28.39
C ARG A 128 0.87 12.96 -29.15
N TYR A 129 1.02 13.15 -30.45
CA TYR A 129 2.01 12.43 -31.26
C TYR A 129 3.33 13.18 -31.31
N MET A 130 4.41 12.48 -31.47
CA MET A 130 5.71 13.05 -31.76
C MET A 130 5.78 13.41 -33.25
N THR A 131 5.85 14.71 -33.57
CA THR A 131 5.91 15.23 -34.94
C THR A 131 7.34 15.43 -35.45
N LEU A 132 8.28 15.59 -34.51
CA LEU A 132 9.70 15.62 -34.75
C LEU A 132 10.39 14.85 -33.63
N LEU A 133 11.20 13.87 -33.99
CA LEU A 133 12.01 13.16 -33.01
C LEU A 133 13.30 13.92 -32.66
N PRO A 134 13.88 13.66 -31.48
CA PRO A 134 15.20 14.13 -31.12
C PRO A 134 16.26 13.73 -32.15
N GLU A 135 17.37 14.48 -32.22
CA GLU A 135 18.51 14.14 -33.09
C GLU A 135 19.05 12.73 -32.79
N ALA A 136 19.30 11.97 -33.81
CA ALA A 136 19.75 10.56 -33.75
C ALA A 136 18.75 9.59 -33.05
N ALA A 137 17.51 9.97 -32.87
CA ALA A 137 16.48 9.05 -32.40
C ALA A 137 15.96 8.17 -33.54
N GLU A 138 15.66 6.93 -33.22
CA GLU A 138 15.04 5.94 -34.09
C GLU A 138 13.56 5.82 -33.78
N THR A 139 12.70 5.74 -34.81
CA THR A 139 11.27 5.43 -34.59
C THR A 139 11.13 3.95 -34.30
N VAL A 140 10.46 3.60 -33.20
CA VAL A 140 10.26 2.21 -32.79
C VAL A 140 8.80 1.79 -32.65
N ALA A 141 7.87 2.75 -32.61
CA ALA A 141 6.43 2.51 -32.62
C ALA A 141 5.71 3.67 -33.31
N ALA A 142 4.75 3.36 -34.19
CA ALA A 142 4.01 4.36 -34.93
C ALA A 142 2.58 3.89 -35.26
N THR A 143 1.69 4.86 -35.52
CA THR A 143 0.39 4.68 -36.17
C THR A 143 0.41 5.35 -37.53
N ALA A 144 -0.69 5.25 -38.30
CA ALA A 144 -0.86 5.99 -39.54
C ALA A 144 -0.77 7.51 -39.35
N ASP A 145 -1.04 8.00 -38.16
CA ASP A 145 -1.19 9.41 -37.83
C ASP A 145 0.04 10.04 -37.15
N GLY A 146 0.98 9.24 -36.66
CA GLY A 146 2.19 9.78 -36.05
C GLY A 146 3.01 8.78 -35.23
N VAL A 147 4.15 9.25 -34.75
CA VAL A 147 5.07 8.45 -33.95
C VAL A 147 4.62 8.39 -32.49
N LEU A 148 4.57 7.18 -31.94
CA LEU A 148 4.24 6.89 -30.55
C LEU A 148 5.45 6.44 -29.72
N GLY A 149 6.51 5.96 -30.38
CA GLY A 149 7.68 5.45 -29.68
C GLY A 149 8.98 5.75 -30.39
N PHE A 150 10.00 6.04 -29.61
CA PHE A 150 11.34 6.29 -30.09
C PHE A 150 12.39 5.65 -29.19
N ARG A 151 13.59 5.48 -29.74
CA ARG A 151 14.78 5.05 -29.03
C ARG A 151 15.91 6.06 -29.23
N LEU A 152 16.68 6.30 -28.18
CA LEU A 152 17.95 7.03 -28.22
C LEU A 152 19.10 6.00 -28.07
N PRO A 153 19.66 5.48 -29.16
CA PRO A 153 20.62 4.35 -29.11
C PRO A 153 21.84 4.63 -28.24
N GLN A 154 22.39 5.84 -28.37
CA GLN A 154 23.60 6.24 -27.66
C GLN A 154 23.44 6.27 -26.14
N ARG A 155 22.21 6.36 -25.65
CA ARG A 155 21.89 6.44 -24.21
C ARG A 155 21.15 5.21 -23.69
N ASN A 156 20.82 4.26 -24.58
CA ASN A 156 19.97 3.11 -24.28
C ASN A 156 18.63 3.48 -23.60
N VAL A 157 17.96 4.49 -24.17
CA VAL A 157 16.72 5.05 -23.64
C VAL A 157 15.58 4.86 -24.64
N TRP A 158 14.43 4.47 -24.11
CA TRP A 158 13.21 4.18 -24.85
C TRP A 158 12.09 5.06 -24.36
N GLY A 159 11.32 5.66 -25.25
CA GLY A 159 10.11 6.40 -24.95
C GLY A 159 8.94 5.76 -25.70
N LEU A 160 7.91 5.30 -24.99
CA LEU A 160 6.68 4.75 -25.55
C LEU A 160 5.48 5.54 -25.00
N ALA A 161 4.85 6.36 -25.83
CA ALA A 161 3.66 7.13 -25.49
C ALA A 161 2.40 6.24 -25.46
N MET A 162 2.51 5.09 -24.81
CA MET A 162 1.47 4.08 -24.68
C MET A 162 1.31 3.66 -23.20
N GLN A 163 0.15 3.10 -22.89
CA GLN A 163 -0.21 2.63 -21.55
C GLN A 163 0.01 1.12 -21.44
N LEU A 164 1.23 0.71 -21.09
CA LEU A 164 1.58 -0.70 -20.93
C LEU A 164 1.01 -1.34 -19.67
N GLU A 165 0.50 -0.53 -18.74
CA GLU A 165 -0.16 -1.00 -17.52
C GLU A 165 -1.56 -1.56 -17.76
N ARG A 166 -2.22 -1.24 -18.88
CA ARG A 166 -3.53 -1.80 -19.21
C ARG A 166 -3.49 -3.30 -19.35
N ASN A 167 -4.63 -3.95 -19.15
CA ASN A 167 -4.76 -5.41 -19.11
C ASN A 167 -4.70 -6.03 -20.51
N ASP A 168 -3.65 -5.78 -21.26
CA ASP A 168 -3.31 -6.52 -22.45
C ASP A 168 -2.01 -7.32 -22.26
N MET A 169 -1.94 -8.45 -22.93
CA MET A 169 -0.76 -9.33 -22.90
C MET A 169 0.46 -8.66 -23.51
N SER A 170 0.26 -7.79 -24.51
CA SER A 170 1.32 -7.10 -25.22
C SER A 170 2.04 -6.09 -24.32
N GLY A 171 1.31 -5.31 -23.53
CA GLY A 171 1.91 -4.38 -22.56
C GLY A 171 2.76 -5.10 -21.52
N THR A 172 2.31 -6.25 -21.03
CA THR A 172 3.12 -7.08 -20.13
C THR A 172 4.36 -7.60 -20.83
N ARG A 173 4.23 -8.08 -22.07
CA ARG A 173 5.38 -8.58 -22.86
C ARG A 173 6.43 -7.50 -23.08
N LEU A 174 6.03 -6.28 -23.42
CA LEU A 174 6.96 -5.15 -23.60
C LEU A 174 7.72 -4.82 -22.31
N LEU A 175 7.05 -4.81 -21.15
CA LEU A 175 7.70 -4.60 -19.87
C LEU A 175 8.71 -5.71 -19.54
N VAL A 176 8.35 -6.96 -19.79
CA VAL A 176 9.23 -8.12 -19.61
C VAL A 176 10.44 -8.06 -20.54
N ASN A 177 10.23 -7.79 -21.83
CA ASN A 177 11.30 -7.68 -22.80
C ASN A 177 12.28 -6.56 -22.46
N PHE A 178 11.78 -5.40 -22.01
CA PHE A 178 12.64 -4.33 -21.51
C PHE A 178 13.53 -4.84 -20.37
N CYS A 179 12.96 -5.47 -19.36
CA CYS A 179 13.73 -5.93 -18.21
C CYS A 179 14.68 -7.08 -18.57
N ARG A 180 14.20 -8.10 -19.31
CA ARG A 180 14.97 -9.31 -19.63
C ARG A 180 15.97 -9.07 -20.76
N ASP A 181 15.53 -8.48 -21.87
CA ASP A 181 16.29 -8.48 -23.11
C ASP A 181 17.09 -7.18 -23.31
N VAL A 182 16.59 -6.04 -22.77
CA VAL A 182 17.30 -4.76 -22.84
C VAL A 182 18.17 -4.54 -21.59
N CYS A 183 17.65 -4.82 -20.39
CA CYS A 183 18.35 -4.61 -19.12
C CYS A 183 19.14 -5.84 -18.66
N ALA A 184 18.94 -7.01 -19.27
CA ALA A 184 19.54 -8.29 -18.89
C ALA A 184 19.29 -8.65 -17.41
N CYS A 185 18.09 -8.37 -16.92
CA CYS A 185 17.69 -8.74 -15.56
C CYS A 185 17.53 -10.24 -15.42
N THR A 186 17.90 -10.77 -14.27
CA THR A 186 17.61 -12.16 -13.90
C THR A 186 16.19 -12.29 -13.35
N LEU A 187 15.50 -13.37 -13.70
CA LEU A 187 14.14 -13.66 -13.23
C LEU A 187 14.22 -14.45 -11.91
N TRP A 188 14.20 -13.75 -10.80
CA TRP A 188 14.41 -14.38 -9.48
C TRP A 188 13.38 -14.02 -8.42
N TRP A 189 12.51 -13.04 -8.69
CA TRP A 189 11.52 -12.61 -7.72
C TRP A 189 10.53 -13.72 -7.40
N SER A 190 10.35 -14.00 -6.13
CA SER A 190 9.31 -14.86 -5.57
C SER A 190 9.10 -14.49 -4.11
N ASN A 191 7.99 -14.93 -3.52
CA ASN A 191 7.74 -14.70 -2.09
C ASN A 191 8.87 -15.29 -1.22
N GLN A 192 9.33 -16.52 -1.54
CA GLN A 192 10.44 -17.13 -0.79
C GLN A 192 11.75 -16.33 -0.93
N ALA A 193 12.05 -15.85 -2.13
CA ALA A 193 13.24 -15.01 -2.37
C ALA A 193 13.15 -13.68 -1.61
N PHE A 194 11.95 -13.10 -1.52
CA PHE A 194 11.69 -11.93 -0.68
C PHE A 194 11.92 -12.23 0.80
N ILE A 195 11.37 -13.33 1.32
CA ILE A 195 11.53 -13.77 2.72
C ILE A 195 13.02 -13.91 3.06
N ASP A 196 13.80 -14.58 2.21
CA ASP A 196 15.23 -14.78 2.43
C ASP A 196 16.01 -13.46 2.42
N ARG A 197 15.66 -12.54 1.50
CA ARG A 197 16.24 -11.19 1.44
C ARG A 197 15.92 -10.38 2.69
N ALA A 198 14.65 -10.35 3.09
CA ALA A 198 14.20 -9.62 4.28
C ALA A 198 14.88 -10.15 5.53
N ARG A 199 14.97 -11.48 5.69
CA ARG A 199 15.69 -12.13 6.79
C ARG A 199 17.16 -11.71 6.84
N THR A 200 17.84 -11.72 5.70
CA THR A 200 19.24 -11.30 5.60
C THR A 200 19.41 -9.83 5.98
N ALA A 201 18.54 -8.95 5.45
CA ALA A 201 18.60 -7.52 5.74
C ALA A 201 18.37 -7.23 7.24
N ILE A 202 17.40 -7.90 7.86
CA ILE A 202 17.14 -7.79 9.31
C ILE A 202 18.34 -8.24 10.11
N THR A 203 18.94 -9.40 9.76
CA THR A 203 20.12 -9.93 10.46
C THR A 203 21.32 -8.96 10.36
N MET A 204 21.55 -8.41 9.18
CA MET A 204 22.64 -7.43 8.96
C MET A 204 22.40 -6.13 9.73
N ALA A 205 21.16 -5.61 9.71
CA ALA A 205 20.82 -4.39 10.42
C ALA A 205 20.91 -4.53 11.95
N ALA A 206 20.54 -5.68 12.50
CA ALA A 206 20.65 -5.95 13.94
C ALA A 206 22.09 -6.17 14.41
N GLY A 207 22.96 -6.69 13.53
CA GLY A 207 24.35 -7.04 13.89
C GLY A 207 24.41 -7.99 15.09
N SER A 208 25.11 -7.61 16.15
CA SER A 208 25.18 -8.36 17.41
C SER A 208 24.04 -8.01 18.39
N GLY A 209 23.30 -6.93 18.14
CA GLY A 209 22.23 -6.41 18.99
C GLY A 209 20.93 -7.21 18.94
N GLU A 210 19.94 -6.68 19.63
CA GLU A 210 18.58 -7.19 19.70
C GLU A 210 17.66 -6.26 18.91
N ALA A 211 16.47 -6.76 18.54
CA ALA A 211 15.48 -5.98 17.83
C ALA A 211 14.16 -5.90 18.60
N LEU A 212 13.45 -4.79 18.40
CA LEU A 212 12.08 -4.60 18.86
C LEU A 212 11.13 -4.55 17.67
N CYS A 213 9.97 -5.23 17.77
CA CYS A 213 8.89 -5.13 16.81
C CYS A 213 7.58 -4.78 17.52
N ALA A 214 6.95 -3.66 17.11
CA ALA A 214 5.64 -3.30 17.60
C ALA A 214 4.55 -4.01 16.79
N LEU A 215 3.78 -4.88 17.45
CA LEU A 215 2.64 -5.59 16.87
C LEU A 215 1.37 -4.76 17.09
N SER A 216 0.76 -4.27 16.00
CA SER A 216 -0.55 -3.61 16.04
C SER A 216 -1.72 -4.59 15.96
N GLY A 217 -1.43 -5.88 15.76
CA GLY A 217 -2.42 -6.89 15.41
C GLY A 217 -2.86 -6.87 13.94
N GLY A 218 -2.35 -5.94 13.11
CA GLY A 218 -2.52 -5.93 11.66
C GLY A 218 -1.60 -6.94 10.95
N VAL A 219 -1.93 -7.27 9.70
CA VAL A 219 -1.16 -8.24 8.91
C VAL A 219 0.28 -7.79 8.67
N ASP A 220 0.51 -6.49 8.42
CA ASP A 220 1.82 -5.95 8.07
C ASP A 220 2.82 -6.07 9.22
N SER A 221 2.43 -5.60 10.42
CA SER A 221 3.26 -5.76 11.62
C SER A 221 3.44 -7.23 11.99
N GLY A 222 2.44 -8.07 11.73
CA GLY A 222 2.51 -9.51 11.94
C GLY A 222 3.52 -10.20 11.04
N VAL A 223 3.51 -9.90 9.75
CA VAL A 223 4.50 -10.40 8.78
C VAL A 223 5.90 -9.94 9.17
N CYS A 224 6.07 -8.68 9.54
CA CYS A 224 7.35 -8.14 10.00
C CYS A 224 7.86 -8.84 11.26
N ALA A 225 6.98 -9.13 12.23
CA ALA A 225 7.36 -9.88 13.44
C ALA A 225 7.79 -11.31 13.12
N LEU A 226 7.10 -12.02 12.22
CA LEU A 226 7.49 -13.36 11.80
C LEU A 226 8.83 -13.37 11.05
N LEU A 227 9.04 -12.43 10.12
CA LEU A 227 10.33 -12.24 9.44
C LEU A 227 11.45 -11.94 10.43
N GLY A 228 11.20 -11.07 11.41
CA GLY A 228 12.12 -10.74 12.48
C GLY A 228 12.47 -11.96 13.35
N HIS A 229 11.47 -12.77 13.69
CA HIS A 229 11.67 -14.00 14.45
C HIS A 229 12.49 -15.03 13.68
N MET A 230 12.21 -15.21 12.39
CA MET A 230 13.02 -16.08 11.52
C MET A 230 14.48 -15.60 11.40
N ALA A 231 14.72 -14.28 11.46
CA ALA A 231 16.05 -13.70 11.34
C ALA A 231 16.85 -13.74 12.64
N LEU A 232 16.21 -13.48 13.78
CA LEU A 232 16.88 -13.17 15.04
C LEU A 232 16.55 -14.15 16.19
N GLY A 233 15.50 -14.97 16.03
CA GLY A 233 15.05 -15.90 17.07
C GLY A 233 14.73 -15.18 18.39
N THR A 234 15.36 -15.59 19.46
CA THR A 234 15.16 -15.04 20.81
C THR A 234 15.69 -13.61 21.01
N LYS A 235 16.42 -13.06 20.03
CA LYS A 235 16.87 -11.66 20.05
C LYS A 235 15.81 -10.69 19.53
N LEU A 236 14.65 -11.19 19.07
CA LEU A 236 13.52 -10.36 18.74
C LEU A 236 12.58 -10.25 19.93
N HIS A 237 12.30 -9.03 20.39
CA HIS A 237 11.29 -8.72 21.37
C HIS A 237 10.09 -8.10 20.68
N CYS A 238 8.92 -8.71 20.85
CA CYS A 238 7.68 -8.17 20.30
C CYS A 238 6.87 -7.50 21.42
N ILE A 239 6.31 -6.33 21.14
CA ILE A 239 5.38 -5.66 22.05
C ILE A 239 4.04 -5.46 21.39
N PHE A 240 2.98 -5.74 22.14
CA PHE A 240 1.61 -5.44 21.77
C PHE A 240 1.04 -4.42 22.77
N ILE A 241 0.74 -3.21 22.28
CA ILE A 241 0.21 -2.13 23.12
C ILE A 241 -1.32 -2.24 23.13
N ASP A 242 -1.87 -2.60 24.27
CA ASP A 242 -3.31 -2.58 24.49
C ASP A 242 -3.75 -1.18 24.93
N THR A 243 -4.33 -0.45 23.98
CA THR A 243 -4.78 0.92 24.18
C THR A 243 -6.16 1.03 24.83
N GLY A 244 -6.84 -0.09 25.09
CA GLY A 244 -8.25 -0.10 25.50
C GLY A 244 -9.24 0.24 24.37
N LEU A 245 -8.73 0.60 23.17
CA LEU A 245 -9.53 1.00 22.01
C LEU A 245 -9.69 -0.13 20.98
N LEU A 246 -9.33 -1.35 21.34
CA LEU A 246 -9.35 -2.51 20.48
C LEU A 246 -10.76 -3.11 20.35
N ARG A 247 -10.95 -3.90 19.29
CA ARG A 247 -12.16 -4.69 19.05
C ARG A 247 -12.38 -5.76 20.13
N LYS A 248 -13.58 -6.30 20.15
CA LYS A 248 -13.92 -7.40 21.06
C LYS A 248 -13.01 -8.62 20.84
N ASN A 249 -12.40 -9.11 21.90
CA ASN A 249 -11.49 -10.26 21.93
C ASN A 249 -10.19 -10.10 21.10
N GLU A 250 -9.89 -8.91 20.60
CA GLU A 250 -8.74 -8.67 19.73
C GLU A 250 -7.42 -8.97 20.42
N THR A 251 -7.23 -8.46 21.63
CA THR A 251 -6.03 -8.74 22.45
C THR A 251 -5.81 -10.24 22.63
N ALA A 252 -6.85 -10.99 23.00
CA ALA A 252 -6.74 -12.44 23.19
C ALA A 252 -6.36 -13.18 21.90
N GLN A 253 -6.93 -12.78 20.76
CA GLN A 253 -6.61 -13.37 19.44
C GLN A 253 -5.17 -13.11 19.02
N VAL A 254 -4.66 -11.89 19.26
CA VAL A 254 -3.27 -11.52 18.95
C VAL A 254 -2.31 -12.34 19.82
N LEU A 255 -2.55 -12.40 21.11
CA LEU A 255 -1.70 -13.15 22.04
C LEU A 255 -1.70 -14.66 21.72
N ASP A 256 -2.86 -15.27 21.49
CA ASP A 256 -2.97 -16.68 21.14
C ASP A 256 -2.14 -17.01 19.89
N PHE A 257 -2.31 -16.21 18.83
CA PHE A 257 -1.60 -16.49 17.59
C PHE A 257 -0.09 -16.29 17.72
N TYR A 258 0.35 -15.11 18.13
CA TYR A 258 1.78 -14.79 18.08
C TYR A 258 2.60 -15.42 19.22
N SER A 259 2.09 -15.44 20.44
CA SER A 259 2.82 -16.08 21.56
C SER A 259 2.68 -17.60 21.52
N THR A 260 1.45 -18.14 21.39
CA THR A 260 1.22 -19.58 21.62
C THR A 260 1.54 -20.39 20.37
N ARG A 261 1.07 -19.95 19.18
CA ARG A 261 1.22 -20.73 17.94
C ARG A 261 2.50 -20.40 17.18
N ALA A 262 2.86 -19.12 17.08
CA ALA A 262 4.07 -18.70 16.38
C ALA A 262 5.33 -18.68 17.27
N GLY A 263 5.17 -18.78 18.60
CA GLY A 263 6.29 -18.88 19.55
C GLY A 263 7.11 -17.61 19.69
N LEU A 264 6.51 -16.42 19.41
CA LEU A 264 7.20 -15.15 19.56
C LEU A 264 7.30 -14.75 21.03
N ASP A 265 8.41 -14.14 21.41
CA ASP A 265 8.53 -13.41 22.68
C ASP A 265 7.69 -12.13 22.61
N LEU A 266 6.39 -12.27 22.95
CA LEU A 266 5.40 -11.19 22.85
C LEU A 266 4.96 -10.72 24.23
N ARG A 267 5.31 -9.48 24.55
CA ARG A 267 4.86 -8.80 25.77
C ARG A 267 3.64 -7.92 25.51
N ARG A 268 2.56 -8.11 26.25
CA ARG A 268 1.44 -7.17 26.29
C ARG A 268 1.79 -6.00 27.21
N VAL A 269 1.64 -4.79 26.71
CA VAL A 269 1.73 -3.53 27.46
C VAL A 269 0.32 -2.99 27.62
N ASP A 270 -0.25 -3.07 28.81
CA ASP A 270 -1.55 -2.48 29.08
C ASP A 270 -1.39 -0.97 29.34
N ALA A 271 -1.83 -0.18 28.38
CA ALA A 271 -1.81 1.27 28.42
C ALA A 271 -3.24 1.86 28.39
N SER A 272 -4.26 1.01 28.57
CA SER A 272 -5.68 1.39 28.40
C SER A 272 -6.07 2.61 29.21
N GLU A 273 -5.66 2.70 30.47
CA GLU A 273 -5.96 3.84 31.34
C GLU A 273 -5.30 5.13 30.85
N GLU A 274 -4.03 5.06 30.38
CA GLU A 274 -3.30 6.21 29.85
C GLU A 274 -4.00 6.79 28.60
N PHE A 275 -4.44 5.91 27.68
CA PHE A 275 -5.14 6.34 26.47
C PHE A 275 -6.55 6.88 26.74
N LEU A 276 -7.33 6.17 27.54
CA LEU A 276 -8.71 6.58 27.84
C LEU A 276 -8.75 7.91 28.61
N SER A 277 -7.84 8.09 29.56
CA SER A 277 -7.76 9.35 30.33
C SER A 277 -7.38 10.55 29.45
N ALA A 278 -6.49 10.34 28.46
CA ALA A 278 -6.09 11.42 27.56
C ALA A 278 -7.18 11.81 26.53
N LEU A 279 -8.18 10.97 26.35
CA LEU A 279 -9.30 11.21 25.41
C LEU A 279 -10.54 11.82 26.08
N VAL A 280 -10.50 12.03 27.37
CA VAL A 280 -11.63 12.68 28.11
C VAL A 280 -11.86 14.09 27.57
N GLY A 281 -13.10 14.41 27.21
CA GLY A 281 -13.50 15.69 26.62
C GLY A 281 -13.08 15.94 25.18
N VAL A 282 -12.36 15.00 24.54
CA VAL A 282 -11.92 15.15 23.15
C VAL A 282 -13.00 14.64 22.20
N THR A 283 -13.57 15.54 21.40
CA THR A 283 -14.65 15.23 20.45
C THR A 283 -14.21 15.20 18.99
N ASP A 284 -13.20 16.00 18.63
CA ASP A 284 -12.67 16.10 17.26
C ASP A 284 -11.86 14.85 16.90
N SER A 285 -12.14 14.29 15.74
CA SER A 285 -11.51 13.03 15.27
C SER A 285 -10.03 13.18 14.97
N ALA A 286 -9.62 14.28 14.37
CA ALA A 286 -8.21 14.51 14.04
C ALA A 286 -7.39 14.71 15.33
N GLU A 287 -7.97 15.38 16.31
CA GLU A 287 -7.35 15.56 17.62
C GLU A 287 -7.24 14.24 18.39
N LYS A 288 -8.28 13.38 18.36
CA LYS A 288 -8.19 12.02 18.91
C LYS A 288 -7.05 11.23 18.28
N GLU A 289 -6.97 11.23 16.96
CA GLU A 289 -5.93 10.52 16.22
C GLU A 289 -4.53 11.04 16.60
N ARG A 290 -4.37 12.36 16.69
CA ARG A 290 -3.11 13.00 17.09
C ARG A 290 -2.68 12.58 18.50
N ILE A 291 -3.59 12.60 19.48
CA ILE A 291 -3.33 12.21 20.87
C ILE A 291 -2.95 10.72 20.94
N ILE A 292 -3.74 9.85 20.32
CA ILE A 292 -3.48 8.41 20.29
C ILE A 292 -2.11 8.11 19.70
N PHE A 293 -1.79 8.76 18.60
CA PHE A 293 -0.51 8.59 17.94
C PHE A 293 0.67 9.02 18.83
N GLN A 294 0.58 10.19 19.46
CA GLN A 294 1.61 10.68 20.40
C GLN A 294 1.80 9.73 21.59
N LEU A 295 0.72 9.18 22.11
CA LEU A 295 0.79 8.20 23.20
C LEU A 295 1.42 6.88 22.76
N LEU A 296 1.07 6.38 21.58
CA LEU A 296 1.72 5.19 21.00
C LEU A 296 3.22 5.38 20.90
N GLN A 297 3.69 6.52 20.39
CA GLN A 297 5.10 6.89 20.31
C GLN A 297 5.77 6.90 21.69
N LYS A 298 5.11 7.52 22.67
CA LYS A 298 5.61 7.62 24.05
C LYS A 298 5.74 6.25 24.71
N VAL A 299 4.72 5.40 24.55
CA VAL A 299 4.74 4.04 25.12
C VAL A 299 5.83 3.22 24.46
N LEU A 300 5.94 3.28 23.13
CA LEU A 300 6.99 2.55 22.39
C LEU A 300 8.38 3.01 22.82
N ALA A 301 8.61 4.33 22.94
CA ALA A 301 9.90 4.85 23.38
C ALA A 301 10.25 4.38 24.79
N ARG A 302 9.25 4.33 25.71
CA ARG A 302 9.42 3.81 27.08
C ARG A 302 9.82 2.34 27.06
N GLU A 303 9.13 1.50 26.28
CA GLU A 303 9.39 0.08 26.17
C GLU A 303 10.76 -0.19 25.51
N THR A 304 11.11 0.58 24.48
CA THR A 304 12.44 0.49 23.83
C THR A 304 13.56 0.83 24.83
N ALA A 305 13.39 1.88 25.61
CA ALA A 305 14.39 2.29 26.61
C ALA A 305 14.55 1.30 27.77
N ALA A 306 13.56 0.44 28.02
CA ALA A 306 13.63 -0.62 29.03
C ALA A 306 14.59 -1.76 28.63
N HIS A 307 14.96 -1.86 27.35
CA HIS A 307 15.87 -2.85 26.81
C HIS A 307 17.19 -2.20 26.39
N THR A 308 18.27 -2.46 27.10
CA THR A 308 19.56 -1.78 26.88
C THR A 308 20.31 -2.22 25.63
N ASN A 309 19.95 -3.38 25.04
CA ASN A 309 20.64 -3.97 23.89
C ASN A 309 19.88 -3.86 22.56
N ILE A 310 18.76 -3.13 22.52
CA ILE A 310 18.04 -2.87 21.26
C ILE A 310 18.89 -1.99 20.36
N ARG A 311 19.13 -2.47 19.14
CA ARG A 311 19.84 -1.76 18.05
C ARG A 311 18.99 -1.60 16.81
N LEU A 312 17.85 -2.30 16.74
CA LEU A 312 16.98 -2.32 15.59
C LEU A 312 15.50 -2.23 16.02
N VAL A 313 14.73 -1.41 15.32
CA VAL A 313 13.27 -1.43 15.38
C VAL A 313 12.75 -1.91 14.03
N ILE A 314 11.87 -2.91 14.06
CA ILE A 314 11.20 -3.46 12.87
C ILE A 314 9.80 -2.88 12.81
N GLN A 315 9.48 -2.17 11.72
CA GLN A 315 8.20 -1.50 11.51
C GLN A 315 7.44 -2.11 10.33
N GLY A 316 6.13 -2.28 10.49
CA GLY A 316 5.24 -2.85 9.48
C GLY A 316 4.60 -1.80 8.56
N THR A 317 5.41 -0.94 7.95
CA THR A 317 4.96 0.00 6.91
C THR A 317 4.89 -0.71 5.57
N ASN A 318 3.76 -0.67 4.86
CA ASN A 318 3.61 -1.17 3.50
C ASN A 318 3.58 -0.02 2.47
N TYR A 319 3.55 -0.35 1.18
CA TYR A 319 3.60 0.68 0.13
C TYR A 319 2.37 1.61 0.13
N SER A 320 1.19 1.13 0.53
CA SER A 320 -0.01 1.98 0.63
C SER A 320 0.13 3.03 1.74
N ASP A 321 0.80 2.68 2.84
CA ASP A 321 1.09 3.62 3.93
C ASP A 321 2.08 4.72 3.47
N VAL A 322 3.07 4.35 2.65
CA VAL A 322 4.01 5.31 2.05
C VAL A 322 3.28 6.32 1.16
N LEU A 323 2.37 5.84 0.30
CA LEU A 323 1.60 6.70 -0.61
C LEU A 323 0.65 7.65 0.10
N SER A 324 0.04 7.22 1.20
CA SER A 324 -0.90 8.05 1.98
C SER A 324 -0.21 9.11 2.83
N GLY A 325 1.13 9.11 2.90
CA GLY A 325 1.88 9.94 3.83
C GLY A 325 1.62 9.57 5.30
N GLY A 326 0.91 8.47 5.54
CA GLY A 326 0.45 8.01 6.85
C GLY A 326 1.38 7.03 7.54
N ALA A 327 2.54 6.72 6.95
CA ALA A 327 3.58 6.03 7.69
C ALA A 327 4.15 7.00 8.71
N TYR A 328 3.66 6.91 9.92
CA TYR A 328 4.26 7.62 11.05
C TYR A 328 5.54 6.89 11.44
N PRO A 329 6.72 7.38 11.03
CA PRO A 329 7.96 6.73 11.40
C PRO A 329 8.06 6.74 12.91
N LEU A 330 8.24 5.56 13.50
CA LEU A 330 8.62 5.47 14.88
C LEU A 330 9.93 6.26 15.03
N GLN A 331 9.88 7.39 15.70
CA GLN A 331 11.08 8.14 16.00
C GLN A 331 11.82 7.38 17.09
N ALA A 332 12.80 6.57 16.69
CA ALA A 332 13.79 6.06 17.62
C ALA A 332 14.54 7.28 18.17
N ARG A 333 14.32 7.60 19.45
CA ARG A 333 14.94 8.75 20.11
C ARG A 333 16.44 8.60 20.39
N ALA A 334 17.04 7.45 20.06
CA ALA A 334 18.46 7.24 20.22
C ALA A 334 19.13 7.22 18.85
N GLU A 335 20.19 8.00 18.69
CA GLU A 335 21.00 8.07 17.46
C GLU A 335 21.59 6.72 17.04
N ASP A 336 21.61 5.74 17.94
CA ASP A 336 22.19 4.41 17.75
C ASP A 336 21.18 3.30 17.39
N ILE A 337 19.88 3.60 17.20
CA ILE A 337 18.86 2.60 16.88
C ILE A 337 18.43 2.75 15.43
N ALA A 338 18.70 1.72 14.62
CA ALA A 338 18.25 1.64 13.23
C ALA A 338 16.77 1.29 13.14
N ILE A 339 16.10 1.75 12.08
CA ILE A 339 14.73 1.34 11.73
C ILE A 339 14.77 0.59 10.42
N ILE A 340 14.13 -0.57 10.35
CA ILE A 340 13.92 -1.32 9.11
C ILE A 340 12.42 -1.53 8.87
N GLU A 341 12.01 -1.37 7.63
CA GLU A 341 10.62 -1.54 7.18
C GLU A 341 10.59 -2.64 6.09
N PRO A 342 10.59 -3.92 6.47
CA PRO A 342 10.79 -5.02 5.54
C PRO A 342 9.78 -5.07 4.40
N VAL A 343 8.52 -4.66 4.66
CA VAL A 343 7.41 -4.75 3.69
C VAL A 343 7.07 -3.42 3.02
N ARG A 344 7.94 -2.40 3.15
CA ARG A 344 7.72 -1.03 2.65
C ARG A 344 7.37 -0.96 1.17
N GLU A 345 7.93 -1.83 0.36
CA GLU A 345 7.74 -1.87 -1.09
C GLU A 345 6.62 -2.83 -1.54
N LEU A 346 6.00 -3.54 -0.59
CA LEU A 346 4.96 -4.51 -0.90
C LEU A 346 3.56 -3.88 -0.87
N PHE A 347 2.73 -4.30 -1.80
CA PHE A 347 1.29 -4.03 -1.74
C PHE A 347 0.61 -4.96 -0.73
N LYS A 348 -0.57 -4.57 -0.27
CA LYS A 348 -1.30 -5.29 0.78
C LYS A 348 -1.59 -6.77 0.46
N ASP A 349 -1.86 -7.06 -0.79
CA ASP A 349 -2.07 -8.44 -1.28
C ASP A 349 -0.77 -9.25 -1.30
N GLU A 350 0.37 -8.62 -1.63
CA GLU A 350 1.70 -9.25 -1.55
C GLU A 350 2.08 -9.53 -0.09
N VAL A 351 1.84 -8.59 0.82
CA VAL A 351 2.06 -8.82 2.26
C VAL A 351 1.23 -10.00 2.76
N ARG A 352 -0.03 -10.14 2.32
CA ARG A 352 -0.87 -11.29 2.66
C ARG A 352 -0.31 -12.60 2.11
N ALA A 353 0.16 -12.61 0.87
CA ALA A 353 0.77 -13.78 0.26
C ALA A 353 2.05 -14.22 1.01
N ILE A 354 2.89 -13.26 1.39
CA ILE A 354 4.05 -13.53 2.27
C ILE A 354 3.59 -14.08 3.64
N GLY A 355 2.57 -13.47 4.24
CA GLY A 355 2.02 -13.94 5.51
C GLY A 355 1.49 -15.37 5.45
N GLU A 356 0.87 -15.77 4.34
CA GLU A 356 0.41 -17.15 4.10
C GLU A 356 1.58 -18.12 4.05
N GLU A 357 2.65 -17.80 3.35
CA GLU A 357 3.88 -18.61 3.32
C GLU A 357 4.57 -18.70 4.68
N LEU A 358 4.45 -17.65 5.51
CA LEU A 358 4.94 -17.63 6.88
C LEU A 358 4.02 -18.36 7.89
N GLY A 359 2.93 -19.00 7.41
CA GLY A 359 2.01 -19.80 8.22
C GLY A 359 0.95 -19.00 8.99
N MET A 360 0.69 -17.75 8.62
CA MET A 360 -0.42 -16.99 9.20
C MET A 360 -1.76 -17.62 8.86
N SER A 361 -2.66 -17.68 9.84
CA SER A 361 -4.01 -18.20 9.59
C SER A 361 -4.81 -17.26 8.69
N GLN A 362 -5.75 -17.81 7.92
CA GLN A 362 -6.67 -17.03 7.08
C GLN A 362 -7.42 -15.96 7.89
N GLN A 363 -7.75 -16.24 9.14
CA GLN A 363 -8.38 -15.27 10.03
C GLN A 363 -7.49 -14.04 10.29
N MET A 364 -6.18 -14.22 10.38
CA MET A 364 -5.21 -13.12 10.56
C MET A 364 -4.97 -12.38 9.24
N LEU A 365 -4.83 -13.11 8.14
CA LEU A 365 -4.58 -12.54 6.81
C LEU A 365 -5.74 -11.69 6.27
N LEU A 366 -6.97 -12.16 6.48
CA LEU A 366 -8.19 -11.49 6.01
C LEU A 366 -8.76 -10.50 7.03
N ARG A 367 -7.99 -10.18 8.06
CA ARG A 367 -8.42 -9.22 9.06
C ARG A 367 -8.73 -7.88 8.41
N GLN A 368 -9.92 -7.35 8.76
CA GLN A 368 -10.39 -6.07 8.23
C GLN A 368 -9.46 -4.93 8.63
N PRO A 369 -9.19 -3.96 7.74
CA PRO A 369 -8.48 -2.75 8.08
C PRO A 369 -9.09 -2.11 9.33
N PHE A 370 -8.23 -1.67 10.23
CA PHE A 370 -8.65 -1.01 11.47
C PHE A 370 -7.88 0.30 11.60
N PRO A 371 -8.56 1.41 11.91
CA PRO A 371 -7.89 2.70 12.00
C PRO A 371 -6.82 2.70 13.09
N GLY A 372 -5.77 3.48 12.91
CA GLY A 372 -4.72 3.66 13.92
C GLY A 372 -5.26 4.18 15.26
N SER A 373 -6.35 4.95 15.19
CA SER A 373 -7.11 5.42 16.37
C SER A 373 -8.00 4.36 17.04
N GLY A 374 -8.02 3.14 16.54
CA GLY A 374 -8.85 2.07 17.09
C GLY A 374 -10.35 2.40 17.03
N LEU A 375 -11.12 1.91 18.02
CA LEU A 375 -12.56 2.21 18.12
C LEU A 375 -12.84 3.68 18.43
N ALA A 376 -11.88 4.47 18.92
CA ALA A 376 -12.06 5.90 19.10
C ALA A 376 -12.40 6.62 17.79
N GLY A 377 -11.82 6.16 16.67
CA GLY A 377 -12.16 6.63 15.32
C GLY A 377 -13.50 6.11 14.78
N ARG A 378 -14.26 5.36 15.57
CA ARG A 378 -15.63 4.86 15.28
C ARG A 378 -16.68 5.49 16.16
N ILE A 379 -16.30 6.39 17.06
CA ILE A 379 -17.18 7.12 17.96
C ILE A 379 -17.17 8.60 17.57
N ILE A 380 -18.32 9.10 17.16
CA ILE A 380 -18.55 10.53 16.91
C ILE A 380 -18.77 11.21 18.27
N GLY A 381 -18.07 12.31 18.51
CA GLY A 381 -18.07 12.97 19.82
C GLY A 381 -17.08 12.34 20.82
N GLU A 382 -17.28 12.55 22.10
CA GLU A 382 -16.39 12.08 23.17
C GLU A 382 -16.35 10.56 23.28
N VAL A 383 -15.16 10.02 23.58
CA VAL A 383 -14.94 8.60 23.85
C VAL A 383 -15.18 8.31 25.32
N THR A 384 -16.23 7.54 25.63
CA THR A 384 -16.52 7.09 26.98
C THR A 384 -16.46 5.57 27.09
N PRO A 385 -16.26 5.01 28.30
CA PRO A 385 -16.32 3.56 28.52
C PRO A 385 -17.63 2.93 28.02
N GLU A 386 -18.76 3.61 28.22
CA GLU A 386 -20.07 3.15 27.74
C GLU A 386 -20.12 3.10 26.21
N LYS A 387 -19.74 4.18 25.52
CA LYS A 387 -19.73 4.26 24.05
C LYS A 387 -18.78 3.21 23.45
N LEU A 388 -17.62 2.99 24.09
CA LEU A 388 -16.69 1.93 23.68
C LEU A 388 -17.29 0.54 23.82
N ALA A 389 -18.00 0.27 24.91
CA ALA A 389 -18.67 -1.02 25.10
C ALA A 389 -19.72 -1.27 24.02
N ILE A 390 -20.53 -0.25 23.71
CA ILE A 390 -21.59 -0.33 22.69
C ILE A 390 -21.01 -0.53 21.29
N VAL A 391 -20.07 0.32 20.85
CA VAL A 391 -19.50 0.20 19.50
C VAL A 391 -18.73 -1.11 19.34
N ARG A 392 -18.06 -1.58 20.39
CA ARG A 392 -17.32 -2.86 20.39
C ARG A 392 -18.27 -4.05 20.22
N GLU A 393 -19.43 -4.02 20.87
CA GLU A 393 -20.44 -5.08 20.73
C GLU A 393 -21.12 -5.01 19.36
N ALA A 394 -21.53 -3.83 18.91
CA ALA A 394 -22.17 -3.63 17.60
C ALA A 394 -21.25 -4.04 16.43
N ASP A 395 -19.97 -3.66 16.49
CA ASP A 395 -18.97 -4.07 15.47
C ASP A 395 -18.78 -5.60 15.48
N ALA A 396 -18.76 -6.22 16.65
CA ALA A 396 -18.60 -7.67 16.75
C ALA A 396 -19.81 -8.42 16.18
N ILE A 397 -21.04 -7.96 16.45
CA ILE A 397 -22.27 -8.54 15.89
C ILE A 397 -22.27 -8.41 14.36
N PHE A 398 -22.01 -7.21 13.84
CA PHE A 398 -22.02 -6.96 12.40
C PHE A 398 -20.98 -7.81 11.68
N ARG A 399 -19.75 -7.87 12.20
CA ARG A 399 -18.67 -8.67 11.62
C ARG A 399 -18.97 -10.15 11.64
N TYR A 400 -19.59 -10.66 12.70
CA TYR A 400 -20.02 -12.04 12.80
C TYR A 400 -21.03 -12.39 11.71
N GLU A 401 -22.10 -11.61 11.57
CA GLU A 401 -23.14 -11.84 10.55
C GLU A 401 -22.59 -11.74 9.11
N ILE A 402 -21.70 -10.79 8.84
CA ILE A 402 -21.02 -10.68 7.53
C ILE A 402 -20.21 -11.94 7.22
N THR A 403 -19.51 -12.49 8.20
CA THR A 403 -18.65 -13.67 8.02
C THR A 403 -19.50 -14.94 7.83
N GLU A 404 -20.48 -15.18 8.70
CA GLU A 404 -21.36 -16.36 8.66
C GLU A 404 -22.19 -16.41 7.38
N ASN A 405 -22.53 -15.27 6.80
CA ASN A 405 -23.26 -15.19 5.54
C ASN A 405 -22.34 -15.09 4.30
N ASN A 406 -21.06 -15.43 4.42
CA ASN A 406 -20.07 -15.46 3.33
C ASN A 406 -19.94 -14.14 2.54
N GLN A 407 -20.29 -12.99 3.15
CA GLN A 407 -20.17 -11.68 2.51
C GLN A 407 -18.74 -11.11 2.60
N ALA A 408 -17.94 -11.54 3.58
CA ALA A 408 -16.62 -10.97 3.90
C ALA A 408 -15.67 -10.89 2.70
N LYS A 409 -15.65 -11.91 1.80
CA LYS A 409 -14.78 -11.95 0.63
C LYS A 409 -15.10 -10.91 -0.45
N ARG A 410 -16.32 -10.38 -0.45
CA ARG A 410 -16.82 -9.39 -1.42
C ARG A 410 -16.65 -7.96 -0.92
N LEU A 411 -16.29 -7.78 0.35
CA LEU A 411 -16.22 -6.50 1.02
C LEU A 411 -14.78 -6.11 1.28
N TRP A 412 -14.46 -4.88 0.93
CA TRP A 412 -13.17 -4.29 1.24
C TRP A 412 -13.10 -3.86 2.72
N GLN A 413 -14.16 -3.22 3.22
CA GLN A 413 -14.27 -2.77 4.60
C GLN A 413 -15.71 -2.85 5.09
N TYR A 414 -15.91 -3.24 6.37
CA TYR A 414 -17.21 -3.21 7.04
C TYR A 414 -17.02 -3.02 8.54
N PHE A 415 -17.88 -2.20 9.14
CA PHE A 415 -17.77 -1.80 10.53
C PHE A 415 -19.04 -1.15 11.05
N ALA A 416 -19.12 -0.98 12.40
CA ALA A 416 -20.09 -0.15 13.08
C ALA A 416 -19.45 1.14 13.61
N ALA A 417 -20.18 2.24 13.52
CA ALA A 417 -19.85 3.52 14.14
C ALA A 417 -20.96 3.92 15.11
N LEU A 418 -20.66 4.80 16.07
CA LEU A 418 -21.56 5.24 17.13
C LEU A 418 -21.59 6.75 17.22
N ALA A 419 -22.81 7.30 17.35
CA ALA A 419 -23.04 8.70 17.64
C ALA A 419 -24.09 8.85 18.74
N ASP A 420 -24.12 10.01 19.39
CA ASP A 420 -25.23 10.39 20.26
C ASP A 420 -26.52 10.55 19.44
N ALA A 421 -27.66 10.20 19.97
CA ALA A 421 -28.95 10.43 19.32
C ALA A 421 -29.22 11.94 19.21
N PRO A 422 -29.71 12.43 18.05
CA PRO A 422 -29.88 13.87 17.83
C PRO A 422 -31.05 14.49 18.63
N ASP A 423 -31.96 13.65 19.10
CA ASP A 423 -33.14 14.12 19.87
C ASP A 423 -32.84 14.11 21.36
N ALA A 424 -33.56 14.96 22.11
CA ALA A 424 -33.39 15.15 23.56
C ALA A 424 -33.61 13.89 24.44
N GLU A 425 -33.93 12.77 23.82
CA GLU A 425 -33.96 11.48 24.48
C GLU A 425 -32.55 10.88 24.58
N SER A 426 -32.14 10.57 25.79
CA SER A 426 -30.86 9.90 26.06
C SER A 426 -30.74 8.58 25.28
N GLY A 427 -29.69 8.40 24.52
CA GLY A 427 -29.42 7.17 23.76
C GLY A 427 -28.45 7.37 22.60
N TYR A 428 -28.23 6.29 21.85
CA TYR A 428 -27.22 6.26 20.80
C TYR A 428 -27.79 5.79 19.46
N VAL A 429 -27.12 6.21 18.38
CA VAL A 429 -27.35 5.73 17.03
C VAL A 429 -26.14 4.92 16.58
N VAL A 430 -26.36 3.69 16.13
CA VAL A 430 -25.35 2.87 15.48
C VAL A 430 -25.48 3.00 13.97
N THR A 431 -24.41 3.36 13.29
CA THR A 431 -24.35 3.38 11.83
C THR A 431 -23.49 2.22 11.35
N LEU A 432 -24.08 1.32 10.57
CA LEU A 432 -23.39 0.21 9.91
C LEU A 432 -22.91 0.68 8.55
N ARG A 433 -21.69 0.35 8.21
CA ARG A 433 -21.12 0.62 6.89
C ARG A 433 -20.45 -0.62 6.33
N ALA A 434 -20.70 -0.90 5.03
CA ALA A 434 -20.01 -1.94 4.27
C ALA A 434 -19.68 -1.40 2.88
N VAL A 435 -18.44 -1.56 2.45
CA VAL A 435 -17.91 -0.96 1.23
C VAL A 435 -17.29 -2.05 0.36
N GLN A 436 -17.62 -2.03 -0.94
CA GLN A 436 -16.92 -2.77 -1.99
C GLN A 436 -15.89 -1.85 -2.64
N ALA A 437 -14.65 -2.31 -2.77
CA ALA A 437 -13.64 -1.57 -3.50
C ALA A 437 -13.96 -1.57 -4.99
N MET A 438 -13.85 -0.41 -5.64
CA MET A 438 -13.85 -0.27 -7.09
C MET A 438 -12.49 0.29 -7.50
N ASP A 439 -11.71 -0.49 -8.22
CA ASP A 439 -10.50 -0.13 -9.00
C ASP A 439 -9.57 0.97 -8.43
N GLY A 440 -9.49 1.08 -7.11
CA GLY A 440 -8.53 2.00 -6.43
C GLY A 440 -8.95 3.47 -6.35
N SER A 441 -10.08 3.89 -6.91
CA SER A 441 -10.51 5.29 -6.94
C SER A 441 -11.65 5.64 -5.98
N GLY A 442 -12.19 4.66 -5.26
CA GLY A 442 -13.29 4.85 -4.31
C GLY A 442 -13.98 3.55 -3.96
N GLY A 443 -14.89 3.60 -3.00
CA GLY A 443 -15.71 2.48 -2.58
C GLY A 443 -17.20 2.81 -2.73
N MET A 444 -17.95 1.87 -3.29
CA MET A 444 -19.42 1.91 -3.29
C MET A 444 -19.97 1.19 -2.07
N ALA A 445 -21.07 1.68 -1.53
CA ALA A 445 -21.77 0.96 -0.49
C ALA A 445 -22.17 -0.43 -1.00
N ALA A 446 -21.88 -1.45 -0.20
CA ALA A 446 -22.20 -2.82 -0.56
C ALA A 446 -23.71 -3.07 -0.45
N ARG A 447 -24.24 -3.80 -1.40
CA ARG A 447 -25.62 -4.30 -1.31
C ARG A 447 -25.62 -5.57 -0.44
N LEU A 448 -26.02 -5.43 0.81
CA LEU A 448 -26.22 -6.55 1.73
C LEU A 448 -27.66 -7.07 1.68
N PRO A 449 -27.88 -8.37 1.92
CA PRO A 449 -29.23 -8.92 2.06
C PRO A 449 -30.01 -8.23 3.18
N SER A 450 -31.27 -7.91 2.95
CA SER A 450 -32.13 -7.22 3.92
C SER A 450 -32.33 -8.00 5.21
N ASP A 451 -32.45 -9.34 5.10
CA ASP A 451 -32.59 -10.24 6.23
C ASP A 451 -31.33 -10.29 7.12
N LEU A 452 -30.12 -10.12 6.51
CA LEU A 452 -28.89 -9.95 7.27
C LEU A 452 -28.91 -8.67 8.07
N LEU A 453 -29.28 -7.54 7.45
CA LEU A 453 -29.36 -6.22 8.12
C LEU A 453 -30.41 -6.23 9.23
N GLU A 454 -31.53 -6.93 9.01
CA GLU A 454 -32.56 -7.08 10.02
C GLU A 454 -32.05 -7.87 11.24
N ARG A 455 -31.40 -9.03 11.03
CA ARG A 455 -30.79 -9.82 12.12
C ARG A 455 -29.77 -9.01 12.91
N VAL A 456 -28.85 -8.32 12.22
CA VAL A 456 -27.85 -7.44 12.85
C VAL A 456 -28.53 -6.37 13.70
N THR A 457 -29.56 -5.72 13.16
CA THR A 457 -30.30 -4.66 13.84
C THR A 457 -30.96 -5.17 15.12
N LEU A 458 -31.71 -6.28 15.03
CA LEU A 458 -32.38 -6.87 16.18
C LEU A 458 -31.39 -7.31 17.27
N GLU A 459 -30.26 -7.89 16.88
CA GLU A 459 -29.25 -8.36 17.82
C GLU A 459 -28.51 -7.19 18.49
N ILE A 460 -28.23 -6.10 17.77
CA ILE A 460 -27.66 -4.88 18.37
C ILE A 460 -28.64 -4.28 19.39
N LEU A 461 -29.92 -4.09 19.03
CA LEU A 461 -30.91 -3.52 19.93
C LEU A 461 -31.13 -4.41 21.17
N ARG A 462 -31.03 -5.72 21.02
CA ARG A 462 -31.14 -6.68 22.12
C ARG A 462 -29.97 -6.59 23.11
N ARG A 463 -28.72 -6.52 22.58
CA ARG A 463 -27.51 -6.54 23.40
C ARG A 463 -27.08 -5.14 23.91
N CYS A 464 -27.48 -4.10 23.21
CA CYS A 464 -27.15 -2.73 23.54
C CYS A 464 -28.44 -1.92 23.74
N PRO A 465 -29.12 -2.04 24.87
CA PRO A 465 -30.42 -1.39 25.11
C PRO A 465 -30.39 0.15 25.08
N GLN A 466 -29.19 0.74 25.17
CA GLN A 466 -28.99 2.19 25.03
C GLN A 466 -29.08 2.66 23.58
N VAL A 467 -28.98 1.75 22.60
CA VAL A 467 -29.10 2.07 21.18
C VAL A 467 -30.58 2.26 20.84
N ARG A 468 -30.92 3.42 20.28
CA ARG A 468 -32.29 3.78 19.85
C ARG A 468 -32.53 3.49 18.37
N ARG A 469 -31.47 3.57 17.55
CA ARG A 469 -31.57 3.41 16.11
C ARG A 469 -30.34 2.73 15.55
N VAL A 470 -30.55 1.86 14.56
CA VAL A 470 -29.49 1.30 13.71
C VAL A 470 -29.73 1.76 12.28
N MET A 471 -28.72 2.33 11.65
CA MET A 471 -28.76 2.82 10.27
C MET A 471 -27.73 2.07 9.42
N PHE A 472 -27.98 1.99 8.11
CA PHE A 472 -27.00 1.50 7.16
C PHE A 472 -26.63 2.64 6.20
N ASP A 473 -25.34 2.99 6.14
CA ASP A 473 -24.83 4.09 5.34
C ASP A 473 -24.57 3.64 3.89
N LEU A 474 -25.27 4.30 2.94
CA LEU A 474 -25.17 4.07 1.50
C LEU A 474 -24.26 5.07 0.79
N THR A 475 -23.64 5.99 1.51
CA THR A 475 -22.83 7.06 0.91
C THR A 475 -21.58 6.48 0.24
N PRO A 476 -21.33 6.79 -1.05
CA PRO A 476 -20.08 6.42 -1.72
C PRO A 476 -18.89 7.08 -1.03
N SER A 477 -17.79 6.35 -0.86
CA SER A 477 -16.56 6.89 -0.30
C SER A 477 -15.59 7.28 -1.40
N LYS A 478 -15.17 8.54 -1.44
CA LYS A 478 -14.12 9.02 -2.35
C LYS A 478 -12.70 8.70 -1.85
N SER A 479 -12.57 8.30 -0.60
CA SER A 479 -11.31 7.94 0.02
C SER A 479 -11.56 6.89 1.12
N TYR A 480 -10.50 6.22 1.53
CA TYR A 480 -10.49 5.25 2.64
C TYR A 480 -10.72 5.91 4.02
N THR A 481 -11.39 7.02 4.05
CA THR A 481 -11.46 7.93 5.18
C THR A 481 -12.25 7.40 6.35
N PRO A 482 -11.83 7.85 7.53
CA PRO A 482 -12.50 7.65 8.80
C PRO A 482 -13.92 8.20 8.80
N VAL A 483 -14.62 7.92 9.87
CA VAL A 483 -16.01 8.21 10.17
C VAL A 483 -16.41 9.70 10.16
N ASP A 484 -15.47 10.61 9.91
CA ASP A 484 -15.68 12.08 9.97
C ASP A 484 -16.65 12.65 8.93
N THR A 485 -17.17 11.81 8.06
CA THR A 485 -18.17 12.19 7.05
C THR A 485 -19.52 11.50 7.23
N LEU A 486 -19.77 10.89 8.41
CA LEU A 486 -21.08 10.32 8.75
C LEU A 486 -22.02 11.35 9.35
#